data_ffa504c6cb40c88bd478334773cba501
#
_entry.id   ffa504c6cb40c88bd478334773cba501
#
_cell.length_a   1.000
_cell.length_b   1.000
_cell.length_c   1.000
_cell.angle_alpha   90.00
_cell.angle_beta   90.00
_cell.angle_gamma   90.00
#
_symmetry.space_group_name_H-M   'P 1'
#
loop_
_entity.id
_entity.type
_entity.pdbx_description
1 polymer ?
#
loop_
_entity_poly.entity_id
_entity_poly.type
_entity_poly.pdbx_seq_one_letter_code
_entity_poly.pdbx_strand_id
1 'polypeptide(L)'
;MNTARYLRVAWLLVGLAAASAVHAATAARGSAAAAQTPAQWRAFDLLLDLQNLPRAYTCRELWQRSDELLLALGARHYPQILVYHCGATREESSRSPQVQLQFQLPQALSPSQSRYADVTVVRRTIVLSPRQLPSFTAADCGLLKQLSSELFPQTPVRVVGAPLECPAPGAARPRYALEVETLMPRS
;
A
#
# COMPACT_ATOMS: atom_id res chain seq x y z
N MET A 1 80.37 -8.06 -14.52
CA MET A 1 81.31 -8.78 -13.62
C MET A 1 80.48 -9.38 -12.52
N ASN A 2 80.63 -10.70 -12.32
CA ASN A 2 80.26 -11.57 -11.20
C ASN A 2 78.77 -11.87 -11.07
N THR A 3 78.31 -13.01 -11.49
CA THR A 3 78.45 -14.43 -11.09
C THR A 3 77.68 -14.79 -9.84
N ALA A 4 76.75 -15.69 -10.09
CA ALA A 4 76.52 -16.96 -9.39
C ALA A 4 75.77 -16.88 -8.06
N ARG A 5 74.90 -17.77 -7.67
CA ARG A 5 74.84 -19.22 -7.85
C ARG A 5 73.44 -19.72 -7.34
N TYR A 6 72.95 -20.65 -8.05
CA TYR A 6 72.04 -21.76 -7.65
C TYR A 6 71.82 -22.02 -6.19
N LEU A 7 70.57 -22.22 -5.81
CA LEU A 7 70.21 -23.39 -4.98
C LEU A 7 68.77 -23.80 -5.24
N ARG A 8 68.63 -24.99 -5.83
CA ARG A 8 67.42 -25.75 -5.96
C ARG A 8 67.10 -26.34 -4.60
N VAL A 9 65.87 -26.17 -4.13
CA VAL A 9 65.29 -27.09 -3.15
C VAL A 9 63.90 -27.47 -3.65
N ALA A 10 63.85 -28.68 -4.10
CA ALA A 10 62.64 -29.39 -4.40
C ALA A 10 61.96 -29.79 -3.07
N TRP A 11 60.70 -29.41 -2.87
CA TRP A 11 59.88 -30.06 -1.89
C TRP A 11 58.66 -30.68 -2.57
N LEU A 12 58.60 -31.97 -2.34
CA LEU A 12 57.58 -32.92 -2.79
C LEU A 12 56.20 -32.59 -2.18
N LEU A 13 55.23 -32.60 -3.04
CA LEU A 13 53.94 -33.24 -2.97
C LEU A 13 53.48 -33.80 -1.60
N VAL A 14 52.42 -33.27 -1.05
CA VAL A 14 51.37 -34.08 -0.48
C VAL A 14 50.03 -33.45 -0.88
N GLY A 15 49.31 -34.12 -1.76
CA GLY A 15 47.95 -33.78 -2.12
C GLY A 15 47.02 -34.14 -0.99
N LEU A 16 46.22 -33.16 -0.53
CA LEU A 16 44.99 -33.43 0.18
C LEU A 16 43.85 -32.82 -0.63
N ALA A 17 43.14 -33.67 -1.34
CA ALA A 17 41.86 -33.37 -1.94
C ALA A 17 40.84 -33.20 -0.81
N ALA A 18 40.64 -31.95 -0.37
CA ALA A 18 39.47 -31.62 0.46
C ALA A 18 38.29 -31.47 -0.48
N ALA A 19 37.48 -32.50 -0.61
CA ALA A 19 36.17 -32.44 -1.23
C ALA A 19 35.27 -31.54 -0.39
N SER A 20 35.20 -30.27 -0.78
CA SER A 20 34.22 -29.31 -0.24
C SER A 20 32.84 -29.70 -0.74
N ALA A 21 32.11 -30.49 0.06
CA ALA A 21 30.68 -30.68 -0.12
C ALA A 21 29.99 -29.34 0.12
N VAL A 22 29.76 -28.60 -0.95
CA VAL A 22 28.86 -27.45 -0.96
C VAL A 22 27.45 -28.01 -0.73
N HIS A 23 27.05 -28.02 0.52
CA HIS A 23 25.64 -28.20 0.87
C HIS A 23 24.90 -26.97 0.36
N ALA A 24 24.32 -27.08 -0.83
CA ALA A 24 23.30 -26.16 -1.30
C ALA A 24 22.12 -26.27 -0.30
N ALA A 25 22.14 -25.44 0.72
CA ALA A 25 20.97 -25.17 1.53
C ALA A 25 19.95 -24.53 0.60
N THR A 26 19.14 -25.37 -0.03
CA THR A 26 17.90 -24.95 -0.68
C THR A 26 17.03 -24.39 0.43
N ALA A 27 17.17 -23.09 0.67
CA ALA A 27 16.24 -22.36 1.50
C ALA A 27 14.87 -22.51 0.82
N ALA A 28 14.13 -23.52 1.24
CA ALA A 28 12.72 -23.60 1.00
C ALA A 28 12.14 -22.26 1.52
N ARG A 29 11.90 -21.31 0.60
CA ARG A 29 11.06 -20.16 0.86
C ARG A 29 9.66 -20.72 1.09
N GLY A 30 9.47 -21.31 2.27
CA GLY A 30 8.14 -21.58 2.77
C GLY A 30 7.42 -20.26 2.74
N SER A 31 6.41 -20.17 1.89
CA SER A 31 5.44 -19.10 1.92
C SER A 31 4.91 -19.09 3.36
N ALA A 32 5.45 -18.20 4.20
CA ALA A 32 4.95 -18.04 5.55
C ALA A 32 3.46 -17.72 5.40
N ALA A 33 2.62 -18.67 5.73
CA ALA A 33 1.18 -18.48 5.69
C ALA A 33 0.90 -17.21 6.50
N ALA A 34 0.38 -16.19 5.82
CA ALA A 34 0.13 -14.92 6.46
C ALA A 34 -0.68 -15.15 7.73
N ALA A 35 -0.15 -14.70 8.86
CA ALA A 35 -0.73 -14.97 10.17
C ALA A 35 -2.17 -14.46 10.18
N GLN A 36 -3.10 -15.36 10.48
CA GLN A 36 -4.51 -15.04 10.61
C GLN A 36 -4.73 -14.29 11.93
N THR A 37 -5.46 -13.22 11.86
CA THR A 37 -5.75 -12.39 13.03
C THR A 37 -7.27 -12.30 13.22
N PRO A 38 -7.79 -12.60 14.43
CA PRO A 38 -9.17 -12.33 14.77
C PRO A 38 -9.42 -10.82 14.73
N ALA A 39 -10.51 -10.40 14.10
CA ALA A 39 -10.85 -9.01 13.92
C ALA A 39 -12.36 -8.80 14.06
N GLN A 40 -12.75 -7.55 14.22
CA GLN A 40 -14.12 -7.11 14.25
C GLN A 40 -14.34 -5.98 13.25
N TRP A 41 -15.50 -5.95 12.61
CA TRP A 41 -15.88 -4.84 11.75
C TRP A 41 -16.16 -3.60 12.59
N ARG A 42 -15.43 -2.54 12.32
CA ARG A 42 -15.60 -1.23 12.94
C ARG A 42 -16.19 -0.25 11.94
N ALA A 43 -17.27 0.40 12.34
CA ALA A 43 -17.90 1.46 11.55
C ALA A 43 -17.12 2.77 11.68
N PHE A 44 -17.03 3.49 10.56
CA PHE A 44 -16.49 4.84 10.43
C PHE A 44 -17.52 5.74 9.75
N ASP A 45 -17.60 6.97 10.21
CA ASP A 45 -18.39 8.05 9.60
C ASP A 45 -17.49 9.27 9.56
N LEU A 46 -16.98 9.61 8.37
CA LEU A 46 -15.98 10.64 8.18
C LEU A 46 -16.47 11.65 7.14
N LEU A 47 -16.33 12.93 7.46
CA LEU A 47 -16.54 14.02 6.51
C LEU A 47 -15.17 14.56 6.10
N LEU A 48 -14.82 14.42 4.83
CA LEU A 48 -13.55 14.89 4.26
C LEU A 48 -13.80 16.17 3.48
N ASP A 49 -13.00 17.20 3.76
CA ASP A 49 -13.03 18.48 3.02
C ASP A 49 -11.86 18.52 2.03
N LEU A 50 -12.18 18.33 0.74
CA LEU A 50 -11.19 18.19 -0.31
C LEU A 50 -10.77 19.54 -0.86
N GLN A 51 -9.74 20.14 -0.25
CA GLN A 51 -9.20 21.44 -0.63
C GLN A 51 -8.08 21.32 -1.66
N ASN A 52 -7.93 22.36 -2.49
CA ASN A 52 -6.79 22.46 -3.43
C ASN A 52 -6.63 21.26 -4.38
N LEU A 53 -7.75 20.72 -4.84
CA LEU A 53 -7.71 19.63 -5.81
C LEU A 53 -7.07 20.12 -7.13
N PRO A 54 -6.29 19.26 -7.82
CA PRO A 54 -5.54 19.62 -9.02
C PRO A 54 -6.44 19.97 -10.21
N ARG A 55 -7.71 19.60 -10.18
CA ARG A 55 -8.74 19.88 -11.17
C ARG A 55 -10.13 19.84 -10.55
N ALA A 56 -11.11 20.34 -11.27
CA ALA A 56 -12.50 20.11 -10.91
C ALA A 56 -12.88 18.64 -11.08
N TYR A 57 -13.69 18.14 -10.16
CA TYR A 57 -14.24 16.79 -10.18
C TYR A 57 -15.76 16.86 -10.16
N THR A 58 -16.40 16.01 -10.94
CA THR A 58 -17.83 15.76 -10.82
C THR A 58 -18.12 14.95 -9.56
N CYS A 59 -19.33 15.05 -9.02
CA CYS A 59 -19.75 14.24 -7.86
C CYS A 59 -19.61 12.75 -8.14
N ARG A 60 -19.92 12.33 -9.35
CA ARG A 60 -19.79 10.93 -9.78
C ARG A 60 -18.34 10.45 -9.76
N GLU A 61 -17.40 11.27 -10.22
CA GLU A 61 -15.98 10.93 -10.20
C GLU A 61 -15.45 10.80 -8.77
N LEU A 62 -15.79 11.72 -7.88
CA LEU A 62 -15.40 11.65 -6.46
C LEU A 62 -16.01 10.40 -5.80
N TRP A 63 -17.28 10.13 -6.05
CA TRP A 63 -17.95 8.95 -5.55
C TRP A 63 -17.24 7.67 -5.99
N GLN A 64 -17.00 7.50 -7.29
CA GLN A 64 -16.35 6.30 -7.85
C GLN A 64 -14.95 6.07 -7.27
N ARG A 65 -14.14 7.14 -7.16
CA ARG A 65 -12.77 7.03 -6.61
C ARG A 65 -12.76 6.72 -5.13
N SER A 66 -13.69 7.30 -4.38
CA SER A 66 -13.82 7.01 -2.95
C SER A 66 -14.27 5.57 -2.71
N ASP A 67 -15.25 5.07 -3.48
CA ASP A 67 -15.72 3.69 -3.40
C ASP A 67 -14.59 2.70 -3.70
N GLU A 68 -13.90 2.89 -4.81
CA GLU A 68 -12.79 2.03 -5.21
C GLU A 68 -11.65 2.03 -4.20
N LEU A 69 -11.29 3.20 -3.65
CA LEU A 69 -10.29 3.30 -2.60
C LEU A 69 -10.70 2.51 -1.36
N LEU A 70 -11.94 2.70 -0.87
CA LEU A 70 -12.43 1.99 0.31
C LEU A 70 -12.44 0.47 0.10
N LEU A 71 -12.87 -0.01 -1.06
CA LEU A 71 -12.85 -1.44 -1.38
C LEU A 71 -11.42 -1.98 -1.46
N ALA A 72 -10.49 -1.23 -2.04
CA ALA A 72 -9.07 -1.61 -2.08
C ALA A 72 -8.46 -1.70 -0.66
N LEU A 73 -8.92 -0.89 0.27
CA LEU A 73 -8.50 -0.91 1.68
C LEU A 73 -9.14 -2.05 2.49
N GLY A 74 -10.03 -2.83 1.91
CA GLY A 74 -10.71 -3.94 2.56
C GLY A 74 -12.01 -3.56 3.26
N ALA A 75 -12.62 -2.45 2.88
CA ALA A 75 -13.93 -2.08 3.38
C ALA A 75 -14.98 -3.13 3.01
N ARG A 76 -15.95 -3.31 3.89
CA ARG A 76 -17.10 -4.16 3.63
C ARG A 76 -17.87 -3.62 2.42
N HIS A 77 -18.41 -4.51 1.58
CA HIS A 77 -19.20 -4.13 0.41
C HIS A 77 -20.31 -3.12 0.77
N TYR A 78 -20.54 -2.18 -0.16
CA TYR A 78 -21.55 -1.13 -0.08
C TYR A 78 -21.27 -0.05 0.98
N PRO A 79 -20.12 0.66 0.91
CA PRO A 79 -19.96 1.88 1.66
C PRO A 79 -21.01 2.90 1.22
N GLN A 80 -21.52 3.69 2.16
CA GLN A 80 -22.37 4.83 1.83
C GLN A 80 -21.48 6.04 1.61
N ILE A 81 -21.55 6.62 0.42
CA ILE A 81 -20.74 7.76 0.02
C ILE A 81 -21.67 8.87 -0.44
N LEU A 82 -21.60 10.00 0.23
CA LEU A 82 -22.32 11.21 -0.13
C LEU A 82 -21.28 12.27 -0.54
N VAL A 83 -21.52 12.95 -1.65
CA VAL A 83 -20.62 13.97 -2.18
C VAL A 83 -21.35 15.29 -2.30
N TYR A 84 -20.77 16.33 -1.72
CA TYR A 84 -21.34 17.67 -1.68
C TYR A 84 -20.42 18.69 -2.37
N HIS A 85 -20.97 19.79 -2.81
CA HIS A 85 -20.25 20.93 -3.38
C HIS A 85 -19.32 20.55 -4.53
N CYS A 86 -19.69 19.56 -5.31
CA CYS A 86 -18.99 19.12 -6.50
C CYS A 86 -19.78 19.57 -7.73
N GLY A 87 -19.11 20.17 -8.69
CA GLY A 87 -19.76 20.62 -9.91
C GLY A 87 -18.75 20.98 -10.99
N ALA A 88 -19.20 20.87 -12.24
CA ALA A 88 -18.38 21.24 -13.40
C ALA A 88 -18.41 22.76 -13.67
N THR A 89 -19.28 23.51 -13.02
CA THR A 89 -19.44 24.96 -13.24
C THR A 89 -18.69 25.79 -12.19
N ARG A 90 -18.18 26.94 -12.60
CA ARG A 90 -17.40 27.85 -11.78
C ARG A 90 -18.20 28.40 -10.58
N GLU A 91 -19.51 28.47 -10.68
CA GLU A 91 -20.41 28.94 -9.62
C GLU A 91 -20.62 27.86 -8.52
N GLU A 92 -20.69 26.60 -8.91
CA GLU A 92 -20.78 25.47 -7.96
C GLU A 92 -19.43 25.18 -7.28
N SER A 93 -18.31 25.57 -7.89
CA SER A 93 -16.95 25.36 -7.37
C SER A 93 -16.47 26.45 -6.39
N SER A 94 -17.33 27.33 -5.93
CA SER A 94 -16.97 28.34 -4.92
C SER A 94 -16.68 27.77 -3.53
N ARG A 95 -17.06 26.52 -3.29
CA ARG A 95 -16.79 25.76 -2.06
C ARG A 95 -15.97 24.53 -2.39
N SER A 96 -15.11 24.15 -1.46
CA SER A 96 -14.37 22.88 -1.58
C SER A 96 -15.34 21.70 -1.62
N PRO A 97 -15.13 20.71 -2.50
CA PRO A 97 -15.89 19.49 -2.49
C PRO A 97 -15.76 18.77 -1.15
N GLN A 98 -16.86 18.21 -0.67
CA GLN A 98 -16.89 17.42 0.57
C GLN A 98 -17.37 16.02 0.26
N VAL A 99 -16.74 15.03 0.90
CA VAL A 99 -17.11 13.62 0.76
C VAL A 99 -17.38 13.06 2.15
N GLN A 100 -18.63 12.66 2.40
CA GLN A 100 -18.98 11.90 3.59
C GLN A 100 -18.88 10.42 3.28
N LEU A 101 -18.13 9.69 4.10
CA LEU A 101 -17.84 8.27 3.96
C LEU A 101 -18.37 7.52 5.16
N GLN A 102 -19.37 6.65 4.97
CA GLN A 102 -19.84 5.70 5.98
C GLN A 102 -19.48 4.28 5.53
N PHE A 103 -18.58 3.64 6.24
CA PHE A 103 -18.03 2.35 5.84
C PHE A 103 -17.60 1.54 7.06
N GLN A 104 -17.22 0.27 6.83
CA GLN A 104 -16.66 -0.60 7.85
C GLN A 104 -15.32 -1.15 7.39
N LEU A 105 -14.31 -1.08 8.26
CA LEU A 105 -13.02 -1.74 8.09
C LEU A 105 -12.80 -2.75 9.21
N PRO A 106 -12.10 -3.86 8.96
CA PRO A 106 -11.76 -4.79 10.02
C PRO A 106 -10.69 -4.18 10.93
N GLN A 107 -10.89 -4.32 12.22
CA GLN A 107 -9.94 -3.95 13.26
C GLN A 107 -9.49 -5.18 14.02
N ALA A 108 -8.17 -5.39 14.11
CA ALA A 108 -7.60 -6.49 14.85
C ALA A 108 -7.99 -6.42 16.33
N LEU A 109 -8.33 -7.55 16.90
CA LEU A 109 -8.64 -7.69 18.32
C LEU A 109 -7.41 -8.15 19.09
N SER A 110 -7.31 -7.73 20.35
CA SER A 110 -6.34 -8.30 21.27
C SER A 110 -6.68 -9.76 21.59
N PRO A 111 -5.73 -10.59 22.06
CA PRO A 111 -6.00 -11.97 22.41
C PRO A 111 -7.15 -12.14 23.42
N SER A 112 -7.28 -11.20 24.37
CA SER A 112 -8.37 -11.20 25.37
C SER A 112 -9.75 -10.91 24.77
N GLN A 113 -9.79 -10.27 23.61
CA GLN A 113 -11.01 -9.89 22.91
C GLN A 113 -11.36 -10.82 21.75
N SER A 114 -10.53 -11.82 21.46
CA SER A 114 -10.70 -12.73 20.31
C SER A 114 -12.07 -13.44 20.26
N ARG A 115 -12.73 -13.63 21.40
CA ARG A 115 -14.08 -14.20 21.49
C ARG A 115 -15.17 -13.33 20.82
N TYR A 116 -14.87 -12.06 20.58
CA TYR A 116 -15.81 -11.13 19.91
C TYR A 116 -15.50 -10.95 18.43
N ALA A 117 -14.59 -11.77 17.89
CA ALA A 117 -14.26 -11.71 16.47
C ALA A 117 -15.46 -12.16 15.63
N ASP A 118 -15.78 -11.37 14.63
CA ASP A 118 -16.80 -11.66 13.61
C ASP A 118 -16.20 -11.87 12.23
N VAL A 119 -14.88 -11.64 12.09
CA VAL A 119 -14.13 -11.85 10.86
C VAL A 119 -12.70 -12.28 11.15
N THR A 120 -12.15 -13.13 10.27
CA THR A 120 -10.73 -13.46 10.26
C THR A 120 -10.06 -12.69 9.14
N VAL A 121 -8.96 -12.04 9.45
CA VAL A 121 -8.23 -11.20 8.50
C VAL A 121 -6.78 -11.63 8.34
N VAL A 122 -6.19 -11.20 7.26
CA VAL A 122 -4.75 -11.25 7.02
C VAL A 122 -4.23 -9.83 6.80
N ARG A 123 -3.08 -9.54 7.37
CA ARG A 123 -2.39 -8.27 7.12
C ARG A 123 -1.78 -8.30 5.72
N ARG A 124 -2.03 -7.29 4.93
CA ARG A 124 -1.49 -7.17 3.57
C ARG A 124 -0.95 -5.78 3.32
N THR A 125 0.18 -5.73 2.64
CA THR A 125 0.66 -4.53 1.98
C THR A 125 0.07 -4.47 0.58
N ILE A 126 -0.58 -3.38 0.26
CA ILE A 126 -1.15 -3.11 -1.06
C ILE A 126 -0.54 -1.82 -1.63
N VAL A 127 -0.53 -1.71 -2.94
CA VAL A 127 0.00 -0.53 -3.64
C VAL A 127 -1.16 0.21 -4.27
N LEU A 128 -1.50 1.38 -3.75
CA LEU A 128 -2.52 2.25 -4.33
C LEU A 128 -1.90 3.04 -5.50
N SER A 129 -2.31 2.70 -6.70
CA SER A 129 -1.80 3.31 -7.94
C SER A 129 -2.88 3.20 -9.02
N PRO A 130 -2.78 3.93 -10.14
CA PRO A 130 -3.73 3.81 -11.24
C PRO A 130 -3.85 2.40 -11.87
N ARG A 131 -2.92 1.50 -11.55
CA ARG A 131 -3.00 0.10 -11.99
C ARG A 131 -3.92 -0.73 -11.12
N GLN A 132 -3.98 -0.46 -9.82
CA GLN A 132 -4.85 -1.15 -8.86
C GLN A 132 -6.16 -0.41 -8.63
N LEU A 133 -6.23 0.86 -8.97
CA LEU A 133 -7.40 1.71 -8.86
C LEU A 133 -7.79 2.21 -10.25
N PRO A 134 -8.55 1.41 -11.04
CA PRO A 134 -8.83 1.73 -12.45
C PRO A 134 -9.58 3.04 -12.68
N SER A 135 -10.36 3.52 -11.70
CA SER A 135 -11.01 4.83 -11.80
C SER A 135 -10.03 6.00 -11.63
N PHE A 136 -8.85 5.75 -11.05
CA PHE A 136 -7.82 6.76 -10.87
C PHE A 136 -6.94 6.90 -12.11
N THR A 137 -6.63 8.13 -12.44
CA THR A 137 -5.70 8.47 -13.53
C THR A 137 -4.42 9.08 -12.96
N ALA A 138 -3.47 9.34 -13.82
CA ALA A 138 -2.25 10.05 -13.43
C ALA A 138 -2.52 11.46 -12.86
N ALA A 139 -3.61 12.10 -13.27
CA ALA A 139 -4.02 13.42 -12.79
C ALA A 139 -4.64 13.38 -11.38
N ASP A 140 -5.00 12.20 -10.87
CA ASP A 140 -5.70 12.04 -9.59
C ASP A 140 -4.75 11.83 -8.41
N CYS A 141 -3.43 11.97 -8.61
CA CYS A 141 -2.44 11.85 -7.53
C CYS A 141 -2.75 12.81 -6.36
N GLY A 142 -3.06 14.06 -6.64
CA GLY A 142 -3.41 15.05 -5.61
C GLY A 142 -4.67 14.67 -4.85
N LEU A 143 -5.66 14.10 -5.52
CA LEU A 143 -6.87 13.57 -4.88
C LEU A 143 -6.53 12.39 -3.95
N LEU A 144 -5.74 11.41 -4.43
CA LEU A 144 -5.33 10.28 -3.60
C LEU A 144 -4.53 10.76 -2.38
N LYS A 145 -3.62 11.73 -2.56
CA LYS A 145 -2.84 12.31 -1.47
C LYS A 145 -3.76 12.92 -0.41
N GLN A 146 -4.76 13.66 -0.83
CA GLN A 146 -5.68 14.33 0.09
C GLN A 146 -6.61 13.32 0.79
N LEU A 147 -7.21 12.40 0.04
CA LEU A 147 -8.02 11.32 0.63
C LEU A 147 -7.22 10.52 1.65
N SER A 148 -5.96 10.17 1.33
CA SER A 148 -5.12 9.40 2.25
C SER A 148 -4.73 10.18 3.49
N SER A 149 -4.43 11.47 3.38
CA SER A 149 -4.05 12.32 4.52
C SER A 149 -5.19 12.53 5.52
N GLU A 150 -6.43 12.54 5.05
CA GLU A 150 -7.62 12.71 5.88
C GLU A 150 -8.15 11.37 6.44
N LEU A 151 -8.12 10.33 5.62
CA LEU A 151 -8.73 9.03 5.94
C LEU A 151 -7.84 8.17 6.83
N PHE A 152 -6.55 8.03 6.51
CA PHE A 152 -5.69 7.04 7.16
C PHE A 152 -5.44 7.31 8.65
N PRO A 153 -5.25 8.56 9.12
CA PRO A 153 -5.08 8.81 10.56
C PRO A 153 -6.28 8.37 11.41
N GLN A 154 -7.45 8.25 10.81
CA GLN A 154 -8.71 7.91 11.48
C GLN A 154 -9.08 6.42 11.36
N THR A 155 -8.29 5.64 10.62
CA THR A 155 -8.55 4.24 10.29
C THR A 155 -7.38 3.33 10.70
N PRO A 156 -7.55 2.00 10.69
CA PRO A 156 -6.43 1.08 10.97
C PRO A 156 -5.42 0.93 9.81
N VAL A 157 -5.59 1.69 8.74
CA VAL A 157 -4.67 1.71 7.58
C VAL A 157 -3.38 2.45 7.93
N ARG A 158 -2.24 1.92 7.49
CA ARG A 158 -0.92 2.53 7.73
C ARG A 158 -0.14 2.69 6.45
N VAL A 159 0.46 3.85 6.25
CA VAL A 159 1.47 4.05 5.19
C VAL A 159 2.75 3.34 5.61
N VAL A 160 3.28 2.46 4.75
CA VAL A 160 4.49 1.67 5.04
C VAL A 160 5.65 1.98 4.09
N GLY A 161 5.37 2.62 2.98
CA GLY A 161 6.37 3.05 2.00
C GLY A 161 6.74 4.54 2.12
N ALA A 162 7.35 5.06 1.06
CA ALA A 162 7.62 6.49 0.95
C ALA A 162 6.32 7.31 0.90
N PRO A 163 6.36 8.57 1.33
CA PRO A 163 5.23 9.48 1.15
C PRO A 163 4.81 9.57 -0.33
N LEU A 164 3.52 9.79 -0.57
CA LEU A 164 3.01 9.95 -1.92
C LEU A 164 3.54 11.23 -2.54
N GLU A 165 4.39 11.08 -3.55
CA GLU A 165 4.89 12.18 -4.36
C GLU A 165 4.12 12.25 -5.69
N CYS A 166 3.53 13.42 -5.96
CA CYS A 166 2.79 13.63 -7.19
C CYS A 166 3.72 14.16 -8.27
N PRO A 167 3.66 13.58 -9.47
CA PRO A 167 4.48 14.03 -10.59
C PRO A 167 4.15 15.47 -10.96
N ALA A 168 5.16 16.20 -11.46
CA ALA A 168 4.96 17.55 -11.96
C ALA A 168 3.95 17.56 -13.13
N PRO A 169 3.17 18.62 -13.29
CA PRO A 169 2.30 18.78 -14.45
C PRO A 169 3.09 18.63 -15.76
N GLY A 170 2.59 17.84 -16.70
CA GLY A 170 3.25 17.61 -17.99
C GLY A 170 4.34 16.54 -18.00
N ALA A 171 4.55 15.82 -16.91
CA ALA A 171 5.50 14.71 -16.88
C ALA A 171 5.17 13.66 -17.96
N ALA A 172 6.19 13.24 -18.73
CA ALA A 172 6.01 12.33 -19.87
C ALA A 172 5.40 10.96 -19.49
N ARG A 173 5.62 10.51 -18.24
CA ARG A 173 5.05 9.27 -17.69
C ARG A 173 4.69 9.47 -16.23
N PRO A 174 3.59 10.17 -15.95
CA PRO A 174 3.20 10.41 -14.57
C PRO A 174 2.83 9.07 -13.91
N ARG A 175 3.64 8.66 -12.95
CA ARG A 175 3.40 7.48 -12.13
C ARG A 175 3.42 7.90 -10.68
N TYR A 176 2.50 7.39 -9.93
CA TYR A 176 2.50 7.51 -8.49
C TYR A 176 2.07 6.18 -7.88
N ALA A 177 2.53 5.92 -6.69
CA ALA A 177 2.17 4.75 -5.91
C ALA A 177 2.27 5.08 -4.43
N LEU A 178 1.34 4.59 -3.65
CA LEU A 178 1.33 4.69 -2.21
C LEU A 178 1.21 3.28 -1.62
N GLU A 179 2.22 2.86 -0.90
CA GLU A 179 2.19 1.57 -0.21
C GLU A 179 1.52 1.72 1.15
N VAL A 180 0.50 0.92 1.37
CA VAL A 180 -0.22 0.90 2.62
C VAL A 180 -0.39 -0.52 3.15
N GLU A 181 -0.38 -0.64 4.46
CA GLU A 181 -0.71 -1.87 5.16
C GLU A 181 -2.15 -1.79 5.64
N THR A 182 -2.93 -2.81 5.34
CA THR A 182 -4.32 -2.93 5.77
C THR A 182 -4.67 -4.36 6.15
N LEU A 183 -5.81 -4.53 6.80
CA LEU A 183 -6.37 -5.83 7.16
C LEU A 183 -7.41 -6.23 6.12
N MET A 184 -7.18 -7.35 5.45
CA MET A 184 -8.07 -7.85 4.40
C MET A 184 -8.84 -9.07 4.93
N PRO A 185 -10.18 -9.10 4.78
CA PRO A 185 -10.96 -10.28 5.09
C PRO A 185 -10.44 -11.48 4.29
N ARG A 186 -10.46 -12.65 4.91
CA ARG A 186 -10.18 -13.89 4.20
C ARG A 186 -11.44 -14.30 3.45
N SER A 187 -11.34 -14.36 2.13
CA SER A 187 -12.35 -14.97 1.25
C SER A 187 -12.38 -16.48 1.41
#